data_99983df54cfb1e15aaf02ce236106913
#
_entry.id   99983df54cfb1e15aaf02ce236106913
#
_cell.length_a   1.000
_cell.length_b   1.000
_cell.length_c   1.000
_cell.angle_alpha   90.00
_cell.angle_beta   90.00
_cell.angle_gamma   90.00
#
_symmetry.space_group_name_H-M   'P 1'
#
loop_
_entity.id
_entity.type
_entity.pdbx_description
1 polymer ?
#
loop_
_entity_poly.entity_id
_entity_poly.type
_entity_poly.pdbx_seq_one_letter_code
_entity_poly.pdbx_strand_id
1 'polypeptide(L)'
;ETHSPTRERLRTELQKQFPKMRWCVYDPLLSEAQHFSTEMTFGPNARMIPQFDKADVILALDSDFLNCGDGDLTAVRGCTVRRRVREAKDSMNRLYVVENRFTITGAMADHRLRFPASQIPGITHALATKLAVATKDPGLSSVLITLKAPEKAEKFDERWLGGAAAALLSKRGPSPGGTGPAPTGWGPRG
;
A
#
# COMPACT_ATOMS: atom_id res chain seq x y z
N GLU A 1 -15.20 -4.21 -5.90
CA GLU A 1 -16.54 -3.78 -6.36
C GLU A 1 -16.43 -2.72 -7.45
N THR A 2 -17.04 -2.96 -8.60
CA THR A 2 -17.12 -1.96 -9.66
C THR A 2 -18.25 -0.98 -9.35
N HIS A 3 -17.95 0.29 -9.22
CA HIS A 3 -18.96 1.33 -9.11
C HIS A 3 -19.64 1.56 -10.47
N SER A 4 -20.87 1.09 -10.60
CA SER A 4 -21.71 1.34 -11.77
C SER A 4 -22.91 2.19 -11.37
N PRO A 5 -23.02 3.43 -11.87
CA PRO A 5 -24.20 4.29 -11.59
C PRO A 5 -25.51 3.63 -11.98
N THR A 6 -25.50 2.86 -13.08
CA THR A 6 -26.70 2.10 -13.54
C THR A 6 -27.08 1.03 -12.52
N ARG A 7 -26.10 0.30 -11.98
CA ARG A 7 -26.36 -0.73 -10.95
C ARG A 7 -26.97 -0.10 -9.69
N GLU A 8 -26.44 1.01 -9.23
CA GLU A 8 -26.95 1.69 -8.03
C GLU A 8 -28.37 2.21 -8.23
N ARG A 9 -28.68 2.77 -9.41
CA ARG A 9 -30.04 3.17 -9.76
C ARG A 9 -30.99 1.99 -9.74
N LEU A 10 -30.65 0.89 -10.42
CA LEU A 10 -31.49 -0.32 -10.47
C LEU A 10 -31.67 -0.94 -9.08
N ARG A 11 -30.62 -0.96 -8.27
CA ARG A 11 -30.70 -1.42 -6.87
C ARG A 11 -31.69 -0.59 -6.07
N THR A 12 -31.64 0.73 -6.21
CA THR A 12 -32.57 1.65 -5.53
C THR A 12 -33.99 1.45 -5.98
N GLU A 13 -34.24 1.26 -7.29
CA GLU A 13 -35.58 0.99 -7.84
C GLU A 13 -36.12 -0.35 -7.33
N LEU A 14 -35.31 -1.41 -7.34
CA LEU A 14 -35.68 -2.72 -6.81
C LEU A 14 -35.98 -2.67 -5.30
N GLN A 15 -35.21 -1.90 -4.54
CA GLN A 15 -35.43 -1.77 -3.10
C GLN A 15 -36.74 -1.04 -2.78
N LYS A 16 -37.19 -0.13 -3.65
CA LYS A 16 -38.51 0.50 -3.54
C LYS A 16 -39.67 -0.49 -3.82
N GLN A 17 -39.48 -1.35 -4.82
CA GLN A 17 -40.49 -2.37 -5.15
C GLN A 17 -40.52 -3.53 -4.15
N PHE A 18 -39.37 -3.88 -3.63
CA PHE A 18 -39.16 -5.00 -2.70
C PHE A 18 -38.46 -4.55 -1.40
N PRO A 19 -39.18 -3.87 -0.48
CA PRO A 19 -38.58 -3.28 0.72
C PRO A 19 -37.86 -4.28 1.63
N LYS A 20 -38.25 -5.56 1.59
CA LYS A 20 -37.63 -6.64 2.36
C LYS A 20 -36.43 -7.29 1.66
N MET A 21 -36.07 -6.83 0.46
CA MET A 21 -34.95 -7.36 -0.30
C MET A 21 -33.64 -7.11 0.44
N ARG A 22 -32.80 -8.16 0.54
CA ARG A 22 -31.42 -8.07 0.99
C ARG A 22 -30.50 -8.11 -0.23
N TRP A 23 -29.73 -7.07 -0.41
CA TRP A 23 -28.70 -7.05 -1.43
C TRP A 23 -27.39 -7.57 -0.84
N CYS A 24 -26.90 -8.69 -1.36
CA CYS A 24 -25.62 -9.27 -0.94
C CYS A 24 -24.64 -9.24 -2.13
N VAL A 25 -23.44 -8.80 -1.88
CA VAL A 25 -22.34 -8.88 -2.86
C VAL A 25 -21.45 -10.03 -2.42
N TYR A 26 -21.16 -10.94 -3.32
CA TYR A 26 -20.25 -12.03 -3.11
C TYR A 26 -19.13 -11.97 -4.16
N ASP A 27 -17.91 -11.79 -3.72
CA ASP A 27 -16.71 -11.82 -4.56
C ASP A 27 -15.71 -12.81 -3.97
N PRO A 28 -15.55 -13.99 -4.57
CA PRO A 28 -14.66 -15.02 -4.04
C PRO A 28 -13.17 -14.69 -4.13
N LEU A 29 -12.82 -13.68 -4.92
CA LEU A 29 -11.43 -13.23 -5.12
C LEU A 29 -11.11 -11.91 -4.40
N LEU A 30 -12.08 -11.37 -3.66
CA LEU A 30 -11.91 -10.11 -2.94
C LEU A 30 -10.81 -10.26 -1.87
N SER A 31 -9.87 -9.34 -1.85
CA SER A 31 -8.89 -9.21 -0.76
C SER A 31 -9.55 -8.57 0.46
N GLU A 32 -10.30 -9.38 1.22
CA GLU A 32 -10.97 -8.93 2.46
C GLU A 32 -9.98 -8.31 3.46
N ALA A 33 -8.74 -8.82 3.50
CA ALA A 33 -7.72 -8.32 4.40
C ALA A 33 -7.41 -6.83 4.17
N GLN A 34 -7.34 -6.38 2.92
CA GLN A 34 -7.08 -4.98 2.60
C GLN A 34 -8.26 -4.08 3.00
N HIS A 35 -9.48 -4.55 2.74
CA HIS A 35 -10.69 -3.82 3.10
C HIS A 35 -10.82 -3.72 4.62
N PHE A 36 -10.68 -4.85 5.31
CA PHE A 36 -10.75 -4.94 6.76
C PHE A 36 -9.68 -4.08 7.46
N SER A 37 -8.43 -4.09 6.98
CA SER A 37 -7.37 -3.26 7.55
C SER A 37 -7.64 -1.76 7.36
N THR A 38 -8.23 -1.38 6.23
CA THR A 38 -8.59 0.01 5.95
C THR A 38 -9.73 0.47 6.87
N GLU A 39 -10.75 -0.35 7.03
CA GLU A 39 -11.87 -0.06 7.95
C GLU A 39 -11.43 0.01 9.41
N MET A 40 -10.56 -0.91 9.85
CA MET A 40 -10.01 -0.86 11.20
C MET A 40 -9.20 0.40 11.50
N THR A 41 -8.48 0.91 10.48
CA THR A 41 -7.56 2.04 10.67
C THR A 41 -8.27 3.38 10.51
N PHE A 42 -9.19 3.50 9.57
CA PHE A 42 -9.78 4.78 9.15
C PHE A 42 -11.31 4.83 9.32
N GLY A 43 -11.92 3.77 9.82
CA GLY A 43 -13.36 3.65 10.05
C GLY A 43 -14.12 3.05 8.86
N PRO A 44 -15.44 2.81 9.04
CA PRO A 44 -16.28 2.16 8.04
C PRO A 44 -16.36 3.00 6.76
N ASN A 45 -16.43 2.30 5.62
CA ASN A 45 -16.47 2.89 4.27
C ASN A 45 -15.22 3.68 3.84
N ALA A 46 -14.13 3.61 4.58
CA ALA A 46 -12.87 4.21 4.17
C ALA A 46 -12.27 3.44 2.98
N ARG A 47 -11.70 4.17 2.02
CA ARG A 47 -10.96 3.60 0.90
C ARG A 47 -9.58 4.23 0.81
N MET A 48 -8.56 3.39 0.71
CA MET A 48 -7.20 3.85 0.50
C MET A 48 -6.96 4.15 -0.98
N ILE A 49 -6.53 5.38 -1.30
CA ILE A 49 -6.17 5.79 -2.65
C ILE A 49 -4.72 6.23 -2.65
N PRO A 50 -3.77 5.40 -3.12
CA PRO A 50 -2.37 5.76 -3.15
C PRO A 50 -2.08 6.85 -4.19
N GLN A 51 -1.30 7.87 -3.81
CA GLN A 51 -0.88 8.96 -4.69
C GLN A 51 0.59 8.76 -5.10
N PHE A 52 0.83 7.86 -6.04
CA PHE A 52 2.18 7.52 -6.49
C PHE A 52 2.90 8.65 -7.22
N ASP A 53 2.18 9.61 -7.77
CA ASP A 53 2.73 10.83 -8.36
C ASP A 53 3.48 11.72 -7.36
N LYS A 54 3.16 11.59 -6.07
CA LYS A 54 3.80 12.33 -4.96
C LYS A 54 4.85 11.52 -4.21
N ALA A 55 4.98 10.23 -4.51
CA ALA A 55 5.91 9.35 -3.80
C ALA A 55 7.30 9.36 -4.44
N ASP A 56 8.33 9.65 -3.65
CA ASP A 56 9.72 9.53 -4.06
C ASP A 56 10.25 8.10 -3.88
N VAL A 57 9.73 7.36 -2.90
CA VAL A 57 10.06 5.97 -2.65
C VAL A 57 8.77 5.19 -2.48
N ILE A 58 8.66 4.07 -3.18
CA ILE A 58 7.51 3.17 -3.13
C ILE A 58 8.02 1.79 -2.69
N LEU A 59 7.36 1.21 -1.71
CA LEU A 59 7.56 -0.17 -1.28
C LEU A 59 6.29 -0.96 -1.54
N ALA A 60 6.33 -1.93 -2.43
CA ALA A 60 5.27 -2.86 -2.72
C ALA A 60 5.56 -4.22 -2.07
N LEU A 61 4.67 -4.66 -1.20
CA LEU A 61 4.74 -5.94 -0.49
C LEU A 61 3.62 -6.84 -1.04
N ASP A 62 3.98 -7.76 -1.94
CA ASP A 62 3.07 -8.67 -2.66
C ASP A 62 1.89 -7.94 -3.34
N SER A 63 2.16 -6.75 -3.84
CA SER A 63 1.16 -5.88 -4.48
C SER A 63 1.55 -5.57 -5.91
N ASP A 64 0.74 -6.06 -6.86
CA ASP A 64 0.91 -5.83 -8.29
C ASP A 64 0.09 -4.62 -8.76
N PHE A 65 0.34 -3.45 -8.17
CA PHE A 65 -0.45 -2.24 -8.39
C PHE A 65 -0.31 -1.66 -9.82
N LEU A 66 0.68 -2.08 -10.60
CA LEU A 66 0.80 -1.72 -12.02
C LEU A 66 -0.04 -2.61 -12.93
N ASN A 67 -0.57 -3.71 -12.41
CA ASN A 67 -1.52 -4.56 -13.13
C ASN A 67 -2.95 -4.06 -12.90
N CYS A 68 -3.76 -4.06 -13.96
CA CYS A 68 -5.15 -3.60 -13.94
C CYS A 68 -6.09 -4.37 -12.99
N GLY A 69 -5.64 -5.48 -12.38
CA GLY A 69 -6.42 -6.26 -11.41
C GLY A 69 -6.49 -5.62 -10.03
N ASP A 70 -5.34 -5.17 -9.52
CA ASP A 70 -5.20 -4.63 -8.16
C ASP A 70 -5.02 -3.10 -8.16
N GLY A 71 -4.70 -2.52 -9.32
CA GLY A 71 -4.39 -1.09 -9.48
C GLY A 71 -5.46 -0.33 -10.24
N ASP A 72 -5.70 0.90 -9.83
CA ASP A 72 -6.42 1.89 -10.62
C ASP A 72 -5.48 2.44 -11.70
N LEU A 73 -5.98 2.67 -12.91
CA LEU A 73 -5.24 3.34 -14.00
C LEU A 73 -4.65 4.69 -13.56
N THR A 74 -5.29 5.35 -12.61
CA THR A 74 -4.77 6.59 -11.98
C THR A 74 -3.48 6.33 -11.22
N ALA A 75 -3.39 5.23 -10.48
CA ALA A 75 -2.20 4.82 -9.75
C ALA A 75 -1.04 4.47 -10.71
N VAL A 76 -1.35 3.70 -11.77
CA VAL A 76 -0.38 3.36 -12.83
C VAL A 76 0.16 4.62 -13.50
N ARG A 77 -0.73 5.55 -13.89
CA ARG A 77 -0.36 6.82 -14.50
C ARG A 77 0.50 7.66 -13.54
N GLY A 78 0.11 7.78 -12.28
CA GLY A 78 0.86 8.52 -11.26
C GLY A 78 2.28 7.99 -11.08
N CYS A 79 2.44 6.67 -11.01
CA CYS A 79 3.75 6.04 -10.93
C CYS A 79 4.60 6.28 -12.19
N THR A 80 4.03 6.07 -13.38
CA THR A 80 4.76 6.19 -14.66
C THR A 80 5.17 7.62 -14.99
N VAL A 81 4.38 8.62 -14.63
CA VAL A 81 4.73 10.02 -14.81
C VAL A 81 6.00 10.36 -14.02
N ARG A 82 6.15 9.88 -12.79
CA ARG A 82 7.33 10.09 -11.94
C ARG A 82 8.56 9.29 -12.39
N ARG A 83 8.41 8.33 -13.29
CA ARG A 83 9.51 7.54 -13.87
C ARG A 83 9.96 8.04 -15.25
N ARG A 84 9.34 9.10 -15.73
CA ARG A 84 9.65 9.69 -17.04
C ARG A 84 10.75 10.73 -16.89
N VAL A 85 12.01 10.33 -17.04
CA VAL A 85 13.19 11.19 -17.07
C VAL A 85 13.37 11.75 -18.50
N ARG A 86 13.33 13.06 -18.66
CA ARG A 86 13.54 13.75 -19.94
C ARG A 86 14.86 14.50 -19.97
N GLU A 87 15.29 15.02 -18.83
CA GLU A 87 16.51 15.81 -18.68
C GLU A 87 17.36 15.24 -17.54
N ALA A 88 18.67 15.50 -17.58
CA ALA A 88 19.62 15.01 -16.57
C ALA A 88 19.33 15.50 -15.15
N LYS A 89 18.62 16.62 -15.01
CA LYS A 89 18.20 17.17 -13.70
C LYS A 89 16.94 16.52 -13.12
N ASP A 90 16.22 15.75 -13.93
CA ASP A 90 14.97 15.13 -13.50
C ASP A 90 15.25 14.02 -12.49
N SER A 91 14.42 13.99 -11.45
CA SER A 91 14.45 12.91 -10.45
C SER A 91 13.37 11.88 -10.75
N MET A 92 13.69 10.62 -10.52
CA MET A 92 12.78 9.49 -10.66
C MET A 92 12.44 8.94 -9.27
N ASN A 93 11.20 8.47 -9.08
CA ASN A 93 10.87 7.71 -7.88
C ASN A 93 11.60 6.35 -7.88
N ARG A 94 11.81 5.80 -6.68
CA ARG A 94 12.46 4.51 -6.50
C ARG A 94 11.45 3.47 -6.03
N LEU A 95 11.40 2.34 -6.74
CA LEU A 95 10.45 1.26 -6.49
C LEU A 95 11.16 0.02 -5.94
N TYR A 96 10.81 -0.33 -4.71
CA TYR A 96 11.19 -1.58 -4.05
C TYR A 96 10.01 -2.54 -4.10
N VAL A 97 10.24 -3.79 -4.49
CA VAL A 97 9.18 -4.81 -4.59
C VAL A 97 9.63 -6.08 -3.89
N VAL A 98 8.76 -6.60 -3.03
CA VAL A 98 8.86 -7.95 -2.46
C VAL A 98 7.68 -8.76 -2.98
N GLU A 99 7.95 -9.84 -3.69
CA GLU A 99 6.91 -10.66 -4.32
C GLU A 99 7.31 -12.12 -4.46
N ASN A 100 6.33 -13.01 -4.50
CA ASN A 100 6.56 -14.44 -4.67
C ASN A 100 6.66 -14.87 -6.13
N ARG A 101 6.00 -14.16 -7.03
CA ARG A 101 5.97 -14.40 -8.49
C ARG A 101 6.47 -13.17 -9.23
N PHE A 102 6.87 -13.35 -10.47
CA PHE A 102 7.29 -12.23 -11.31
C PHE A 102 6.06 -11.51 -11.86
N THR A 103 5.83 -10.29 -11.38
CA THR A 103 4.69 -9.45 -11.78
C THR A 103 5.13 -8.30 -12.68
N ILE A 104 4.15 -7.56 -13.24
CA ILE A 104 4.43 -6.32 -13.99
C ILE A 104 5.11 -5.29 -13.08
N THR A 105 4.63 -5.16 -11.84
CA THR A 105 5.24 -4.27 -10.85
C THR A 105 6.67 -4.67 -10.52
N GLY A 106 6.92 -5.99 -10.36
CA GLY A 106 8.26 -6.52 -10.14
C GLY A 106 9.20 -6.34 -11.33
N ALA A 107 8.69 -6.40 -12.56
CA ALA A 107 9.46 -6.14 -13.78
C ALA A 107 9.93 -4.67 -13.88
N MET A 108 9.16 -3.75 -13.31
CA MET A 108 9.45 -2.31 -13.31
C MET A 108 10.22 -1.85 -12.06
N ALA A 109 10.52 -2.76 -11.13
CA ALA A 109 11.19 -2.45 -9.87
C ALA A 109 12.67 -2.09 -10.06
N ASP A 110 13.14 -1.09 -9.31
CA ASP A 110 14.58 -0.79 -9.21
C ASP A 110 15.29 -1.79 -8.30
N HIS A 111 14.57 -2.26 -7.27
CA HIS A 111 15.05 -3.25 -6.32
C HIS A 111 13.98 -4.29 -6.06
N ARG A 112 14.13 -5.46 -6.64
CA ARG A 112 13.21 -6.58 -6.51
C ARG A 112 13.79 -7.65 -5.59
N LEU A 113 12.98 -8.13 -4.65
CA LEU A 113 13.27 -9.29 -3.83
C LEU A 113 12.21 -10.37 -4.08
N ARG A 114 12.63 -11.53 -4.59
CA ARG A 114 11.76 -12.70 -4.66
C ARG A 114 11.70 -13.34 -3.29
N PHE A 115 10.49 -13.47 -2.74
CA PHE A 115 10.31 -13.99 -1.40
C PHE A 115 8.99 -14.77 -1.28
N PRO A 116 8.93 -15.87 -0.51
CA PRO A 116 7.68 -16.62 -0.33
C PRO A 116 6.57 -15.76 0.28
N ALA A 117 5.34 -15.86 -0.23
CA ALA A 117 4.20 -15.08 0.27
C ALA A 117 3.96 -15.27 1.77
N SER A 118 4.14 -16.50 2.27
CA SER A 118 4.01 -16.84 3.70
C SER A 118 5.02 -16.10 4.59
N GLN A 119 6.11 -15.60 4.04
CA GLN A 119 7.18 -14.91 4.77
C GLN A 119 7.10 -13.38 4.65
N ILE A 120 6.19 -12.85 3.84
CA ILE A 120 6.01 -11.40 3.67
C ILE A 120 5.66 -10.70 4.99
N PRO A 121 4.81 -11.25 5.87
CA PRO A 121 4.62 -10.67 7.21
C PRO A 121 5.91 -10.56 8.01
N GLY A 122 6.82 -11.53 7.87
CA GLY A 122 8.12 -11.54 8.56
C GLY A 122 9.03 -10.41 8.10
N ILE A 123 9.19 -10.25 6.79
CA ILE A 123 10.02 -9.16 6.24
C ILE A 123 9.40 -7.79 6.54
N THR A 124 8.07 -7.69 6.54
CA THR A 124 7.36 -6.46 6.92
C THR A 124 7.64 -6.09 8.37
N HIS A 125 7.55 -7.06 9.28
CA HIS A 125 7.88 -6.86 10.70
C HIS A 125 9.35 -6.46 10.90
N ALA A 126 10.29 -7.13 10.23
CA ALA A 126 11.70 -6.81 10.31
C ALA A 126 12.01 -5.39 9.79
N LEU A 127 11.40 -4.98 8.68
CA LEU A 127 11.53 -3.63 8.13
C LEU A 127 10.94 -2.58 9.08
N ALA A 128 9.73 -2.83 9.59
CA ALA A 128 9.08 -1.94 10.55
C ALA A 128 9.89 -1.78 11.83
N THR A 129 10.52 -2.85 12.31
CA THR A 129 11.44 -2.81 13.48
C THR A 129 12.65 -1.92 13.19
N LYS A 130 13.28 -2.07 12.01
CA LYS A 130 14.42 -1.20 11.62
C LYS A 130 13.98 0.28 11.54
N LEU A 131 12.81 0.55 10.99
CA LEU A 131 12.26 1.90 10.92
C LEU A 131 11.93 2.46 12.30
N ALA A 132 11.33 1.68 13.20
CA ALA A 132 11.01 2.10 14.57
C ALA A 132 12.26 2.48 15.36
N VAL A 133 13.30 1.65 15.28
CA VAL A 133 14.60 1.92 15.93
C VAL A 133 15.23 3.20 15.39
N ALA A 134 15.23 3.38 14.08
CA ALA A 134 15.84 4.55 13.44
C ALA A 134 15.07 5.84 13.69
N THR A 135 13.74 5.78 13.73
CA THR A 135 12.88 6.96 13.91
C THR A 135 12.57 7.30 15.36
N LYS A 136 12.76 6.34 16.26
CA LYS A 136 12.33 6.40 17.66
C LYS A 136 10.85 6.78 17.80
N ASP A 137 10.02 6.31 16.86
CA ASP A 137 8.60 6.61 16.80
C ASP A 137 7.84 5.74 17.83
N PRO A 138 7.20 6.33 18.85
CA PRO A 138 6.49 5.56 19.87
C PRO A 138 5.24 4.88 19.32
N GLY A 139 4.58 5.46 18.31
CA GLY A 139 3.42 4.87 17.65
C GLY A 139 3.77 3.58 16.92
N LEU A 140 4.82 3.63 16.10
CA LEU A 140 5.31 2.45 15.38
C LEU A 140 5.82 1.36 16.36
N SER A 141 6.47 1.77 17.45
CA SER A 141 6.94 0.84 18.49
C SER A 141 5.78 0.14 19.20
N SER A 142 4.70 0.85 19.53
CA SER A 142 3.52 0.27 20.17
C SER A 142 2.80 -0.74 19.27
N VAL A 143 2.68 -0.44 17.98
CA VAL A 143 2.11 -1.37 16.99
C VAL A 143 2.94 -2.65 16.88
N LEU A 144 4.28 -2.53 16.85
CA LEU A 144 5.18 -3.67 16.76
C LEU A 144 5.12 -4.59 17.99
N ILE A 145 4.89 -4.04 19.18
CA ILE A 145 4.68 -4.83 20.41
C ILE A 145 3.40 -5.67 20.29
N THR A 146 2.36 -5.13 19.67
CA THR A 146 1.07 -5.82 19.49
C THR A 146 1.15 -6.88 18.38
N LEU A 147 1.94 -6.62 17.34
CA LEU A 147 2.19 -7.56 16.26
C LEU A 147 3.25 -8.57 16.69
N LYS A 148 2.82 -9.81 16.98
CA LYS A 148 3.77 -10.90 17.27
C LYS A 148 4.72 -11.08 16.08
N ALA A 149 6.02 -11.13 16.38
CA ALA A 149 7.00 -11.55 15.38
C ALA A 149 6.64 -12.96 14.87
N PRO A 150 6.77 -13.23 13.56
CA PRO A 150 6.50 -14.55 13.03
C PRO A 150 7.44 -15.58 13.65
N GLU A 151 6.92 -16.75 14.03
CA GLU A 151 7.64 -17.82 14.74
C GLU A 151 8.87 -18.35 13.96
N LYS A 152 8.83 -18.25 12.65
CA LYS A 152 9.93 -18.65 11.76
C LYS A 152 10.32 -17.47 10.88
N ALA A 153 11.33 -16.73 11.29
CA ALA A 153 11.97 -15.76 10.41
C ALA A 153 13.01 -16.49 9.55
N GLU A 154 12.79 -16.58 8.24
CA GLU A 154 13.85 -16.91 7.30
C GLU A 154 14.92 -15.81 7.32
N LYS A 155 16.15 -16.18 6.94
CA LYS A 155 17.23 -15.20 6.81
C LYS A 155 16.89 -14.24 5.66
N PHE A 156 16.64 -13.01 5.99
CA PHE A 156 16.45 -11.94 5.01
C PHE A 156 17.79 -11.49 4.44
N ASP A 157 17.76 -11.00 3.20
CA ASP A 157 18.89 -10.24 2.67
C ASP A 157 18.99 -8.90 3.43
N GLU A 158 19.91 -8.84 4.38
CA GLU A 158 20.15 -7.67 5.23
C GLU A 158 20.56 -6.43 4.42
N ARG A 159 21.24 -6.62 3.28
CA ARG A 159 21.62 -5.50 2.39
C ARG A 159 20.41 -4.89 1.74
N TRP A 160 19.50 -5.73 1.22
CA TRP A 160 18.26 -5.26 0.61
C TRP A 160 17.38 -4.56 1.64
N LEU A 161 17.18 -5.18 2.81
CA LEU A 161 16.36 -4.65 3.89
C LEU A 161 16.91 -3.32 4.42
N GLY A 162 18.22 -3.22 4.60
CA GLY A 162 18.90 -1.99 5.00
C GLY A 162 18.76 -0.88 3.96
N GLY A 163 18.91 -1.21 2.67
CA GLY A 163 18.74 -0.28 1.57
C GLY A 163 17.31 0.27 1.47
N ALA A 164 16.31 -0.62 1.59
CA ALA A 164 14.89 -0.21 1.59
C ALA A 164 14.56 0.69 2.79
N ALA A 165 15.01 0.33 3.99
CA ALA A 165 14.81 1.13 5.19
C ALA A 165 15.47 2.52 5.06
N ALA A 166 16.72 2.59 4.60
CA ALA A 166 17.43 3.85 4.39
C ALA A 166 16.73 4.74 3.35
N ALA A 167 16.25 4.15 2.24
CA ALA A 167 15.53 4.89 1.21
C ALA A 167 14.21 5.48 1.76
N LEU A 168 13.44 4.72 2.51
CA LEU A 168 12.20 5.17 3.14
C LEU A 168 12.47 6.28 4.17
N LEU A 169 13.51 6.14 4.98
CA LEU A 169 13.91 7.15 5.97
C LEU A 169 14.38 8.45 5.33
N SER A 170 15.12 8.38 4.22
CA SER A 170 15.65 9.57 3.51
C SER A 170 14.55 10.47 2.95
N LYS A 171 13.35 9.93 2.75
CA LYS A 171 12.18 10.62 2.18
C LYS A 171 11.00 10.70 3.15
N ARG A 172 11.27 10.50 4.42
CA ARG A 172 10.27 10.72 5.47
C ARG A 172 9.87 12.18 5.48
N GLY A 173 8.57 12.45 5.34
CA GLY A 173 8.02 13.78 5.58
C GLY A 173 8.27 14.25 7.01
N PRO A 174 8.03 15.53 7.33
CA PRO A 174 8.27 16.08 8.66
C PRO A 174 7.51 15.28 9.72
N SER A 175 8.17 14.99 10.86
CA SER A 175 7.58 14.29 12.00
C SER A 175 6.34 15.03 12.51
N PRO A 176 5.32 14.33 13.10
CA PRO A 176 4.11 14.94 13.66
C PRO A 176 4.32 15.96 14.77
N GLY A 177 5.55 16.25 15.17
CA GLY A 177 5.91 17.31 16.13
C GLY A 177 6.63 18.50 15.51
N GLY A 178 6.87 18.50 14.20
CA GLY A 178 7.46 19.64 13.49
C GLY A 178 6.37 20.48 12.81
N THR A 179 6.50 21.80 12.85
CA THR A 179 5.60 22.78 12.23
C THR A 179 5.64 22.79 10.69
N GLY A 180 5.90 21.65 10.06
CA GLY A 180 5.84 21.47 8.62
C GLY A 180 4.46 20.98 8.14
N PRO A 181 4.04 21.28 6.90
CA PRO A 181 2.75 20.81 6.39
C PRO A 181 2.70 19.29 6.44
N ALA A 182 1.60 18.76 6.96
CA ALA A 182 1.33 17.32 7.00
C ALA A 182 1.51 16.71 5.61
N PRO A 183 2.01 15.46 5.49
CA PRO A 183 2.07 14.79 4.21
C PRO A 183 0.65 14.72 3.63
N THR A 184 0.40 15.52 2.59
CA THR A 184 -0.89 15.64 1.92
C THR A 184 -1.17 14.43 1.03
N GLY A 185 -1.21 13.24 1.62
CA GLY A 185 -1.41 12.00 0.86
C GLY A 185 -2.51 11.10 1.40
N TRP A 186 -3.03 11.41 2.57
CA TRP A 186 -3.96 10.54 3.29
C TRP A 186 -5.08 11.40 3.86
N GLY A 187 -6.13 11.62 3.10
CA GLY A 187 -7.32 12.32 3.56
C GLY A 187 -8.57 11.51 3.18
N PRO A 188 -9.54 11.38 4.12
CA PRO A 188 -10.85 10.86 3.77
C PRO A 188 -11.51 11.81 2.77
N ARG A 189 -12.03 11.28 1.69
CA ARG A 189 -13.02 12.02 0.88
C ARG A 189 -14.39 11.69 1.43
N GLY A 190 -15.07 12.71 1.90
CA GLY A 190 -16.50 12.67 2.16
C GLY A 190 -17.33 12.40 0.92
#